data_7de30ca1b44d0294cbb894d32e24a960
#
_entry.id   7de30ca1b44d0294cbb894d32e24a960
#
_cell.length_a   1.000
_cell.length_b   1.000
_cell.length_c   1.000
_cell.angle_alpha   90.00
_cell.angle_beta   90.00
_cell.angle_gamma   90.00
#
_symmetry.space_group_name_H-M   'P 1'
#
loop_
_entity.id
_entity.type
_entity.pdbx_description
1 polymer ?
#
loop_
_entity_poly.entity_id
_entity_poly.type
_entity_poly.pdbx_seq_one_letter_code
_entity_poly.pdbx_strand_id
1 'polypeptide(L)'
;MATLADLKARIVAEMARDDLETDIPDVLLYHIQDACEFYADTKWWFNSILTTVTTTANVATVTIPSTVRIIERLTIPAYDRELREVTLVGLDETTSNAAPSHYSYYNDSIRFWPTPDAAYTLNVYGIAKVAAPAVDADTSIWTNEAAPLIAAHARMTLCRDVFRDPDGTKLAQGAITDWRTRLKRETARRLRTPLRSTMWAGEPFSITTG
;
A
#
# COMPACT_ATOMS: atom_id res chain seq x y z
N MET A 1 10.66 12.09 14.89
CA MET A 1 10.46 11.21 13.72
C MET A 1 11.78 10.53 13.45
N ALA A 2 11.75 9.23 13.17
CA ALA A 2 12.99 8.50 12.88
C ALA A 2 13.47 8.80 11.45
N THR A 3 14.76 9.00 11.31
CA THR A 3 15.43 9.31 10.03
C THR A 3 16.04 8.05 9.41
N LEU A 4 16.55 8.16 8.16
CA LEU A 4 17.35 7.10 7.58
C LEU A 4 18.63 6.84 8.39
N ALA A 5 19.26 7.89 8.93
CA ALA A 5 20.44 7.74 9.80
C ALA A 5 20.11 6.89 11.04
N ASP A 6 18.98 7.13 11.70
CA ASP A 6 18.53 6.32 12.85
C ASP A 6 18.33 4.84 12.45
N LEU A 7 17.79 4.59 11.26
CA LEU A 7 17.58 3.24 10.75
C LEU A 7 18.91 2.53 10.43
N LYS A 8 19.87 3.23 9.83
CA LYS A 8 21.22 2.72 9.58
C LYS A 8 21.94 2.40 10.90
N ALA A 9 21.97 3.34 11.85
CA ALA A 9 22.57 3.15 13.16
C ALA A 9 21.98 1.94 13.90
N ARG A 10 20.66 1.75 13.80
CA ARG A 10 20.01 0.57 14.33
C ARG A 10 20.52 -0.74 13.71
N ILE A 11 20.64 -0.82 12.37
CA ILE A 11 21.13 -2.02 11.67
C ILE A 11 22.56 -2.32 12.08
N VAL A 12 23.43 -1.30 12.12
CA VAL A 12 24.82 -1.40 12.54
C VAL A 12 24.92 -1.95 13.96
N ALA A 13 24.16 -1.38 14.91
CA ALA A 13 24.13 -1.84 16.30
C ALA A 13 23.60 -3.28 16.45
N GLU A 14 22.54 -3.64 15.72
CA GLU A 14 21.94 -4.97 15.77
C GLU A 14 22.84 -6.05 15.12
N MET A 15 23.71 -5.67 14.17
CA MET A 15 24.69 -6.55 13.56
C MET A 15 26.06 -6.54 14.27
N ALA A 16 26.28 -5.59 15.19
CA ALA A 16 27.57 -5.31 15.83
C ALA A 16 28.72 -5.13 14.80
N ARG A 17 28.45 -4.38 13.71
CA ARG A 17 29.31 -4.19 12.55
C ARG A 17 29.42 -2.71 12.18
N ASP A 18 30.39 -2.01 12.74
CA ASP A 18 30.61 -0.57 12.50
C ASP A 18 31.15 -0.30 11.07
N ASP A 19 31.77 -1.29 10.43
CA ASP A 19 32.24 -1.24 9.05
C ASP A 19 31.13 -1.05 8.00
N LEU A 20 29.90 -1.39 8.32
CA LEU A 20 28.76 -1.21 7.40
C LEU A 20 28.53 0.25 7.02
N GLU A 21 28.74 1.17 7.95
CA GLU A 21 28.52 2.60 7.73
C GLU A 21 29.74 3.30 7.16
N THR A 22 30.95 2.79 7.45
CA THR A 22 32.22 3.38 7.04
C THR A 22 32.73 2.85 5.71
N ASP A 23 32.68 1.53 5.52
CA ASP A 23 33.31 0.87 4.38
C ASP A 23 32.34 0.59 3.23
N ILE A 24 31.06 0.33 3.53
CA ILE A 24 30.04 -0.04 2.53
C ILE A 24 28.70 0.70 2.72
N PRO A 25 28.67 2.02 2.89
CA PRO A 25 27.44 2.77 3.17
C PRO A 25 26.40 2.66 2.04
N ASP A 26 26.84 2.60 0.79
CA ASP A 26 25.95 2.47 -0.37
C ASP A 26 25.27 1.09 -0.42
N VAL A 27 25.98 0.05 -0.01
CA VAL A 27 25.41 -1.31 0.08
C VAL A 27 24.36 -1.37 1.17
N LEU A 28 24.61 -0.76 2.34
CA LEU A 28 23.62 -0.67 3.42
C LEU A 28 22.38 0.08 2.95
N LEU A 29 22.54 1.23 2.28
CA LEU A 29 21.45 2.01 1.73
C LEU A 29 20.64 1.19 0.71
N TYR A 30 21.32 0.50 -0.20
CA TYR A 30 20.67 -0.34 -1.20
C TYR A 30 19.75 -1.40 -0.54
N HIS A 31 20.23 -2.12 0.46
CA HIS A 31 19.43 -3.15 1.15
C HIS A 31 18.25 -2.57 1.94
N ILE A 32 18.37 -1.33 2.44
CA ILE A 32 17.25 -0.63 3.08
C ILE A 32 16.19 -0.26 2.02
N GLN A 33 16.60 0.27 0.88
CA GLN A 33 15.70 0.66 -0.20
C GLN A 33 15.02 -0.56 -0.83
N ASP A 34 15.76 -1.65 -1.04
CA ASP A 34 15.22 -2.93 -1.51
C ASP A 34 14.16 -3.49 -0.54
N ALA A 35 14.42 -3.41 0.76
CA ALA A 35 13.44 -3.81 1.77
C ALA A 35 12.16 -2.94 1.72
N CYS A 36 12.28 -1.64 1.53
CA CYS A 36 11.11 -0.74 1.39
C CYS A 36 10.30 -1.11 0.15
N GLU A 37 10.97 -1.34 -0.99
CA GLU A 37 10.32 -1.71 -2.25
C GLU A 37 9.66 -3.08 -2.15
N PHE A 38 10.29 -4.06 -1.52
CA PHE A 38 9.72 -5.40 -1.29
C PHE A 38 8.37 -5.37 -0.56
N TYR A 39 8.19 -4.42 0.38
CA TYR A 39 6.95 -4.30 1.14
C TYR A 39 5.98 -3.27 0.56
N ALA A 40 6.35 -2.55 -0.49
CA ALA A 40 5.55 -1.46 -1.05
C ALA A 40 4.21 -1.92 -1.63
N ASP A 41 4.13 -3.15 -2.14
CA ASP A 41 2.89 -3.75 -2.68
C ASP A 41 2.00 -4.35 -1.60
N THR A 42 2.50 -4.46 -0.36
CA THR A 42 1.70 -4.99 0.74
C THR A 42 0.87 -3.86 1.35
N LYS A 43 -0.43 -4.13 1.51
CA LYS A 43 -1.32 -3.18 2.18
C LYS A 43 -1.05 -3.10 3.67
N TRP A 44 -0.73 -1.89 4.11
CA TRP A 44 -0.60 -1.52 5.51
C TRP A 44 -1.57 -0.37 5.82
N TRP A 45 -1.87 -0.12 7.11
CA TRP A 45 -2.71 1.03 7.48
C TRP A 45 -2.10 2.37 7.05
N PHE A 46 -0.77 2.44 7.04
CA PHE A 46 -0.03 3.68 6.78
C PHE A 46 0.22 3.96 5.30
N ASN A 47 0.05 2.99 4.39
CA ASN A 47 0.15 3.19 2.94
C ASN A 47 -1.20 3.06 2.21
N SER A 48 -2.30 2.93 2.96
CA SER A 48 -3.63 2.98 2.36
C SER A 48 -3.97 4.40 1.95
N ILE A 49 -4.45 4.57 0.71
CA ILE A 49 -4.79 5.88 0.14
C ILE A 49 -6.22 5.89 -0.34
N LEU A 50 -6.85 7.07 -0.18
CA LEU A 50 -8.07 7.46 -0.86
C LEU A 50 -7.78 8.76 -1.60
N THR A 51 -7.88 8.73 -2.92
CA THR A 51 -7.74 9.91 -3.77
C THR A 51 -8.88 9.95 -4.80
N THR A 52 -8.97 11.03 -5.56
CA THR A 52 -10.01 11.20 -6.57
C THR A 52 -9.39 11.41 -7.93
N VAL A 53 -10.08 10.90 -8.96
CA VAL A 53 -9.83 11.22 -10.36
C VAL A 53 -11.15 11.62 -11.01
N THR A 54 -11.09 12.44 -12.07
CA THR A 54 -12.28 12.86 -12.80
C THR A 54 -12.15 12.39 -14.25
N THR A 55 -13.21 11.76 -14.76
CA THR A 55 -13.30 11.37 -16.17
C THR A 55 -13.58 12.59 -17.03
N THR A 56 -13.27 12.49 -18.33
CA THR A 56 -13.66 13.48 -19.34
C THR A 56 -14.70 12.84 -20.26
N ALA A 57 -15.73 13.61 -20.62
CA ALA A 57 -16.76 13.14 -21.55
C ALA A 57 -16.14 12.68 -22.87
N ASN A 58 -16.59 11.52 -23.37
CA ASN A 58 -16.11 10.88 -24.60
C ASN A 58 -14.62 10.46 -24.60
N VAL A 59 -13.98 10.41 -23.43
CA VAL A 59 -12.61 9.91 -23.26
C VAL A 59 -12.63 8.65 -22.41
N ALA A 60 -12.24 7.52 -23.01
CA ALA A 60 -12.30 6.21 -22.36
C ALA A 60 -11.21 6.00 -21.29
N THR A 61 -10.20 6.86 -21.20
CA THR A 61 -9.05 6.66 -20.32
C THR A 61 -8.80 7.85 -19.39
N VAL A 62 -8.27 7.57 -18.19
CA VAL A 62 -7.78 8.55 -17.24
C VAL A 62 -6.43 8.07 -16.70
N THR A 63 -5.46 8.96 -16.62
CA THR A 63 -4.15 8.66 -16.05
C THR A 63 -4.28 8.34 -14.56
N ILE A 64 -3.60 7.29 -14.10
CA ILE A 64 -3.52 6.94 -12.68
C ILE A 64 -2.73 8.03 -11.94
N PRO A 65 -3.24 8.57 -10.83
CA PRO A 65 -2.47 9.52 -10.02
C PRO A 65 -1.12 8.94 -9.62
N SER A 66 -0.04 9.68 -9.79
CA SER A 66 1.32 9.23 -9.47
C SER A 66 1.54 8.85 -8.00
N THR A 67 0.62 9.25 -7.14
CA THR A 67 0.59 8.87 -5.71
C THR A 67 0.01 7.48 -5.45
N VAL A 68 -0.63 6.86 -6.44
CA VAL A 68 -1.23 5.54 -6.34
C VAL A 68 -0.29 4.50 -6.93
N ARG A 69 -0.02 3.44 -6.20
CA ARG A 69 0.77 2.29 -6.66
C ARG A 69 -0.13 1.16 -7.16
N ILE A 70 -1.14 0.82 -6.37
CA ILE A 70 -2.12 -0.23 -6.70
C ILE A 70 -3.51 0.30 -6.42
N ILE A 71 -4.42 0.11 -7.37
CA ILE A 71 -5.84 0.39 -7.18
C ILE A 71 -6.50 -0.89 -6.66
N GLU A 72 -7.20 -0.80 -5.54
CA GLU A 72 -7.96 -1.91 -4.97
C GLU A 72 -9.44 -1.82 -5.32
N ARG A 73 -9.95 -0.57 -5.43
CA ARG A 73 -11.35 -0.32 -5.69
C ARG A 73 -11.57 1.06 -6.28
N LEU A 74 -12.47 1.15 -7.25
CA LEU A 74 -12.96 2.40 -7.81
C LEU A 74 -14.46 2.54 -7.54
N THR A 75 -14.91 3.72 -7.11
CA THR A 75 -16.32 4.00 -6.91
C THR A 75 -16.72 5.33 -7.51
N ILE A 76 -17.97 5.45 -7.96
CA ILE A 76 -18.60 6.71 -8.33
C ILE A 76 -19.52 7.12 -7.18
N PRO A 77 -19.12 8.04 -6.29
CA PRO A 77 -19.90 8.38 -5.10
C PRO A 77 -21.31 8.90 -5.41
N ALA A 78 -21.45 9.64 -6.50
CA ALA A 78 -22.72 10.21 -6.92
C ALA A 78 -23.81 9.16 -7.20
N TYR A 79 -23.43 7.93 -7.49
CA TYR A 79 -24.35 6.83 -7.81
C TYR A 79 -24.25 5.67 -6.82
N ASP A 80 -23.43 5.79 -5.76
CA ASP A 80 -23.09 4.69 -4.84
C ASP A 80 -22.70 3.40 -5.60
N ARG A 81 -21.96 3.58 -6.71
CA ARG A 81 -21.60 2.48 -7.62
C ARG A 81 -20.13 2.16 -7.49
N GLU A 82 -19.83 0.89 -7.35
CA GLU A 82 -18.49 0.31 -7.49
C GLU A 82 -18.27 -0.16 -8.94
N LEU A 83 -17.10 0.16 -9.52
CA LEU A 83 -16.71 -0.31 -10.83
C LEU A 83 -16.06 -1.68 -10.72
N ARG A 84 -16.36 -2.57 -11.64
CA ARG A 84 -15.74 -3.88 -11.72
C ARG A 84 -14.45 -3.83 -12.53
N GLU A 85 -13.41 -4.45 -12.01
CA GLU A 85 -12.19 -4.70 -12.77
C GLU A 85 -12.44 -5.83 -13.79
N VAL A 86 -12.02 -5.62 -15.04
CA VAL A 86 -12.10 -6.60 -16.13
C VAL A 86 -10.81 -6.59 -16.94
N THR A 87 -10.56 -7.68 -17.66
CA THR A 87 -9.44 -7.73 -18.60
C THR A 87 -9.67 -6.81 -19.81
N LEU A 88 -8.60 -6.22 -20.34
CA LEU A 88 -8.68 -5.26 -21.44
C LEU A 88 -9.43 -5.80 -22.67
N VAL A 89 -9.25 -7.09 -22.99
CA VAL A 89 -9.87 -7.77 -24.15
C VAL A 89 -11.40 -7.73 -24.11
N GLY A 90 -12.01 -7.68 -22.91
CA GLY A 90 -13.47 -7.61 -22.76
C GLY A 90 -14.06 -6.20 -22.91
N LEU A 91 -13.23 -5.17 -23.13
CA LEU A 91 -13.69 -3.77 -23.20
C LEU A 91 -13.82 -3.21 -24.62
N ASP A 92 -13.43 -3.96 -25.65
CA ASP A 92 -13.32 -3.42 -27.01
C ASP A 92 -14.62 -3.48 -27.84
N GLU A 93 -15.70 -4.10 -27.34
CA GLU A 93 -16.83 -4.48 -28.21
C GLU A 93 -18.01 -3.50 -28.27
N THR A 94 -17.99 -2.36 -27.53
CA THR A 94 -19.14 -1.45 -27.56
C THR A 94 -18.76 0.02 -27.68
N THR A 95 -19.43 0.69 -28.61
CA THR A 95 -19.31 2.14 -28.88
C THR A 95 -20.29 3.00 -28.07
N SER A 96 -20.94 2.45 -27.03
CA SER A 96 -21.90 3.20 -26.23
C SER A 96 -21.22 4.10 -25.22
N ASN A 97 -21.63 5.37 -25.17
CA ASN A 97 -21.23 6.31 -24.12
C ASN A 97 -22.27 6.29 -23.00
N ALA A 98 -21.82 6.08 -21.78
CA ALA A 98 -22.66 6.06 -20.58
C ALA A 98 -21.81 6.21 -19.31
N ALA A 99 -22.45 6.26 -18.14
CA ALA A 99 -21.73 6.19 -16.86
C ALA A 99 -20.93 4.88 -16.76
N PRO A 100 -19.63 4.94 -16.45
CA PRO A 100 -18.76 3.76 -16.38
C PRO A 100 -19.26 2.72 -15.37
N SER A 101 -19.11 1.45 -15.72
CA SER A 101 -19.45 0.32 -14.84
C SER A 101 -18.28 -0.64 -14.64
N HIS A 102 -17.34 -0.63 -15.58
CA HIS A 102 -16.16 -1.49 -15.57
C HIS A 102 -14.91 -0.67 -15.84
N TYR A 103 -13.77 -1.19 -15.44
CA TYR A 103 -12.47 -0.61 -15.75
C TYR A 103 -11.42 -1.69 -15.97
N SER A 104 -10.35 -1.30 -16.64
CA SER A 104 -9.15 -2.11 -16.81
C SER A 104 -7.91 -1.24 -16.72
N TYR A 105 -6.80 -1.83 -16.34
CA TYR A 105 -5.49 -1.18 -16.40
C TYR A 105 -4.98 -1.19 -17.84
N TYR A 106 -4.48 -0.05 -18.27
CA TYR A 106 -3.85 0.11 -19.56
C TYR A 106 -2.77 1.19 -19.52
N ASN A 107 -1.51 0.80 -19.57
CA ASN A 107 -0.38 1.73 -19.73
C ASN A 107 -0.43 2.94 -18.77
N ASP A 108 -0.28 2.72 -17.47
CA ASP A 108 -0.38 3.73 -16.43
C ASP A 108 -1.69 4.54 -16.41
N SER A 109 -2.70 4.02 -17.06
CA SER A 109 -4.02 4.62 -17.16
C SER A 109 -5.10 3.62 -16.76
N ILE A 110 -6.25 4.16 -16.38
CA ILE A 110 -7.48 3.40 -16.19
C ILE A 110 -8.30 3.58 -17.44
N ARG A 111 -8.67 2.48 -18.11
CA ARG A 111 -9.62 2.46 -19.22
C ARG A 111 -10.99 2.06 -18.69
N PHE A 112 -12.00 2.83 -19.05
CA PHE A 112 -13.38 2.64 -18.62
C PHE A 112 -14.24 2.02 -19.71
N TRP A 113 -15.25 1.29 -19.25
CA TRP A 113 -16.32 0.80 -20.10
C TRP A 113 -17.68 0.89 -19.36
N PRO A 114 -18.74 1.41 -20.03
CA PRO A 114 -18.74 2.19 -21.27
C PRO A 114 -17.84 3.43 -21.21
N THR A 115 -17.54 4.01 -22.38
CA THR A 115 -16.85 5.30 -22.43
C THR A 115 -17.68 6.34 -21.68
N PRO A 116 -17.09 7.14 -20.78
CA PRO A 116 -17.83 8.15 -20.01
C PRO A 116 -18.55 9.14 -20.93
N ASP A 117 -19.85 9.36 -20.74
CA ASP A 117 -20.66 10.37 -21.44
C ASP A 117 -20.58 11.74 -20.78
N ALA A 118 -20.05 11.82 -19.56
CA ALA A 118 -19.89 13.04 -18.77
C ALA A 118 -18.63 13.00 -17.91
N ALA A 119 -18.36 14.10 -17.21
CA ALA A 119 -17.33 14.14 -16.18
C ALA A 119 -17.87 13.48 -14.89
N TYR A 120 -17.26 12.37 -14.48
CA TYR A 120 -17.56 11.65 -13.24
C TYR A 120 -16.41 11.77 -12.27
N THR A 121 -16.67 12.15 -11.04
CA THR A 121 -15.67 12.06 -9.96
C THR A 121 -15.65 10.62 -9.43
N LEU A 122 -14.48 10.01 -9.48
CA LEU A 122 -14.23 8.65 -8.99
C LEU A 122 -13.39 8.70 -7.74
N ASN A 123 -13.78 7.96 -6.73
CA ASN A 123 -12.92 7.66 -5.58
C ASN A 123 -12.04 6.46 -5.92
N VAL A 124 -10.74 6.64 -5.75
CA VAL A 124 -9.70 5.63 -5.95
C VAL A 124 -9.20 5.18 -4.58
N TYR A 125 -9.53 3.96 -4.20
CA TYR A 125 -9.02 3.31 -3.00
C TYR A 125 -7.86 2.41 -3.39
N GLY A 126 -6.77 2.45 -2.66
CA GLY A 126 -5.62 1.63 -3.02
C GLY A 126 -4.43 1.73 -2.08
N ILE A 127 -3.28 1.35 -2.61
CA ILE A 127 -1.99 1.43 -1.94
C ILE A 127 -1.25 2.64 -2.50
N ALA A 128 -0.76 3.50 -1.60
CA ALA A 128 0.02 4.67 -1.96
C ALA A 128 1.43 4.28 -2.45
N LYS A 129 1.95 5.04 -3.41
CA LYS A 129 3.35 4.98 -3.80
C LYS A 129 4.18 5.76 -2.78
N VAL A 130 4.78 5.05 -1.84
CA VAL A 130 5.63 5.64 -0.79
C VAL A 130 7.09 5.49 -1.18
N ALA A 131 7.79 6.61 -1.33
CA ALA A 131 9.22 6.61 -1.66
C ALA A 131 10.05 6.02 -0.51
N ALA A 132 11.09 5.25 -0.87
CA ALA A 132 12.13 4.86 0.07
C ALA A 132 13.00 6.08 0.43
N PRO A 133 13.56 6.16 1.65
CA PRO A 133 14.46 7.25 2.02
C PRO A 133 15.76 7.16 1.23
N ALA A 134 16.35 8.30 0.84
CA ALA A 134 17.54 8.37 0.01
C ALA A 134 18.72 9.04 0.72
N VAL A 135 18.49 10.04 1.55
CA VAL A 135 19.53 10.75 2.31
C VAL A 135 19.30 10.61 3.81
N ASP A 136 20.35 10.72 4.59
CA ASP A 136 20.34 10.44 6.04
C ASP A 136 19.34 11.26 6.84
N ALA A 137 19.06 12.49 6.41
CA ALA A 137 18.04 13.34 7.04
C ALA A 137 16.61 12.99 6.64
N ASP A 138 16.40 12.11 5.65
CA ASP A 138 15.07 11.76 5.20
C ASP A 138 14.28 11.05 6.28
N THR A 139 13.04 11.50 6.43
CA THR A 139 12.02 10.81 7.20
C THR A 139 10.98 10.25 6.23
N SER A 140 10.61 9.02 6.39
CA SER A 140 9.58 8.38 5.59
C SER A 140 8.60 7.63 6.49
N ILE A 141 7.50 7.21 5.93
CA ILE A 141 6.58 6.35 6.65
C ILE A 141 7.24 5.00 7.00
N TRP A 142 8.20 4.55 6.17
CA TRP A 142 8.98 3.33 6.42
C TRP A 142 9.87 3.46 7.65
N THR A 143 10.54 4.62 7.83
CA THR A 143 11.40 4.86 8.99
C THR A 143 10.60 5.08 10.27
N ASN A 144 9.35 5.58 10.18
CA ASN A 144 8.53 5.85 11.35
C ASN A 144 7.69 4.63 11.78
N GLU A 145 6.98 3.99 10.86
CA GLU A 145 5.97 2.96 11.18
C GLU A 145 6.50 1.54 11.01
N ALA A 146 7.45 1.33 10.09
CA ALA A 146 7.94 0.00 9.73
C ALA A 146 9.44 -0.20 9.97
N ALA A 147 10.14 0.73 10.62
CA ALA A 147 11.59 0.66 10.83
C ALA A 147 12.12 -0.71 11.31
N PRO A 148 11.49 -1.39 12.28
CA PRO A 148 11.97 -2.69 12.72
C PRO A 148 11.85 -3.79 11.66
N LEU A 149 10.80 -3.74 10.83
CA LEU A 149 10.61 -4.68 9.73
C LEU A 149 11.65 -4.45 8.62
N ILE A 150 11.86 -3.19 8.25
CA ILE A 150 12.84 -2.80 7.23
C ILE A 150 14.26 -3.16 7.70
N ALA A 151 14.60 -2.86 8.96
CA ALA A 151 15.90 -3.23 9.54
C ALA A 151 16.13 -4.74 9.52
N ALA A 152 15.13 -5.52 9.93
CA ALA A 152 15.24 -6.98 9.93
C ALA A 152 15.41 -7.54 8.51
N HIS A 153 14.70 -6.97 7.51
CA HIS A 153 14.84 -7.41 6.12
C HIS A 153 16.21 -7.03 5.54
N ALA A 154 16.65 -5.79 5.73
CA ALA A 154 17.97 -5.35 5.28
C ALA A 154 19.09 -6.21 5.91
N ARG A 155 19.01 -6.53 7.21
CA ARG A 155 19.96 -7.47 7.85
C ARG A 155 19.91 -8.86 7.22
N MET A 156 18.73 -9.39 6.95
CA MET A 156 18.60 -10.71 6.32
C MET A 156 19.32 -10.75 4.97
N THR A 157 19.09 -9.74 4.14
CA THR A 157 19.71 -9.66 2.80
C THR A 157 21.21 -9.40 2.89
N LEU A 158 21.68 -8.54 3.82
CA LEU A 158 23.10 -8.33 4.09
C LEU A 158 23.79 -9.63 4.55
N CYS A 159 23.21 -10.35 5.51
CA CYS A 159 23.77 -11.64 5.97
C CYS A 159 23.83 -12.66 4.84
N ARG A 160 22.79 -12.74 4.00
CA ARG A 160 22.71 -13.70 2.90
C ARG A 160 23.68 -13.37 1.77
N ASP A 161 23.64 -12.11 1.30
CA ASP A 161 24.23 -11.72 0.01
C ASP A 161 25.66 -11.17 0.15
N VAL A 162 25.94 -10.47 1.25
CA VAL A 162 27.24 -9.83 1.50
C VAL A 162 28.11 -10.70 2.40
N PHE A 163 27.62 -11.09 3.57
CA PHE A 163 28.43 -11.79 4.57
C PHE A 163 28.39 -13.31 4.45
N ARG A 164 27.42 -13.86 3.70
CA ARG A 164 27.19 -15.31 3.57
C ARG A 164 27.09 -16.01 4.91
N ASP A 165 26.43 -15.37 5.86
CA ASP A 165 26.16 -15.84 7.21
C ASP A 165 24.77 -16.52 7.28
N PRO A 166 24.68 -17.85 7.28
CA PRO A 166 23.40 -18.56 7.31
C PRO A 166 22.68 -18.44 8.65
N ASP A 167 23.40 -18.29 9.75
CA ASP A 167 22.79 -18.21 11.08
C ASP A 167 22.24 -16.82 11.34
N GLY A 168 22.96 -15.76 10.97
CA GLY A 168 22.44 -14.40 10.95
C GLY A 168 21.23 -14.25 10.05
N THR A 169 21.22 -14.90 8.88
CA THR A 169 20.08 -14.93 7.96
C THR A 169 18.84 -15.54 8.61
N LYS A 170 18.97 -16.70 9.28
CA LYS A 170 17.84 -17.37 9.97
C LYS A 170 17.30 -16.52 11.12
N LEU A 171 18.19 -15.92 11.91
CA LEU A 171 17.80 -15.05 13.03
C LEU A 171 17.01 -13.83 12.53
N ALA A 172 17.51 -13.17 11.49
CA ALA A 172 16.82 -12.04 10.88
C ALA A 172 15.47 -12.43 10.27
N GLN A 173 15.37 -13.62 9.67
CA GLN A 173 14.10 -14.15 9.12
C GLN A 173 13.05 -14.40 10.20
N GLY A 174 13.45 -14.86 11.38
CA GLY A 174 12.58 -14.94 12.56
C GLY A 174 12.01 -13.57 12.93
N ALA A 175 12.88 -12.56 13.04
CA ALA A 175 12.47 -11.18 13.34
C ALA A 175 11.52 -10.60 12.29
N ILE A 176 11.75 -10.87 10.99
CA ILE A 176 10.83 -10.46 9.90
C ILE A 176 9.44 -11.05 10.13
N THR A 177 9.35 -12.34 10.45
CA THR A 177 8.08 -13.03 10.66
C THR A 177 7.29 -12.40 11.80
N ASP A 178 7.95 -12.09 12.90
CA ASP A 178 7.34 -11.47 14.09
C ASP A 178 6.84 -10.05 13.80
N TRP A 179 7.69 -9.21 13.21
CA TRP A 179 7.32 -7.83 12.88
C TRP A 179 6.23 -7.77 11.81
N ARG A 180 6.30 -8.62 10.77
CA ARG A 180 5.25 -8.71 9.76
C ARG A 180 3.91 -9.12 10.35
N THR A 181 3.91 -10.07 11.27
CA THR A 181 2.69 -10.52 11.97
C THR A 181 2.11 -9.39 12.82
N ARG A 182 2.96 -8.66 13.55
CA ARG A 182 2.55 -7.50 14.36
C ARG A 182 1.94 -6.40 13.49
N LEU A 183 2.60 -6.01 12.40
CA LEU A 183 2.11 -4.98 11.49
C LEU A 183 0.80 -5.39 10.80
N LYS A 184 0.65 -6.66 10.41
CA LYS A 184 -0.61 -7.17 9.85
C LYS A 184 -1.76 -7.10 10.85
N ARG A 185 -1.53 -7.45 12.12
CA ARG A 185 -2.53 -7.33 13.18
C ARG A 185 -2.94 -5.87 13.39
N GLU A 186 -1.98 -4.95 13.41
CA GLU A 186 -2.24 -3.52 13.56
C GLU A 186 -3.01 -2.97 12.34
N THR A 187 -2.64 -3.38 11.13
CA THR A 187 -3.36 -3.06 9.90
C THR A 187 -4.81 -3.53 9.97
N ALA A 188 -5.04 -4.78 10.36
CA ALA A 188 -6.38 -5.32 10.50
C ALA A 188 -7.19 -4.58 11.58
N ARG A 189 -6.56 -4.16 12.67
CA ARG A 189 -7.20 -3.39 13.74
C ARG A 189 -7.60 -1.99 13.27
N ARG A 190 -6.71 -1.28 12.57
CA ARG A 190 -6.93 0.12 12.16
C ARG A 190 -7.82 0.24 10.92
N LEU A 191 -7.75 -0.71 9.99
CA LEU A 191 -8.57 -0.73 8.79
C LEU A 191 -9.94 -1.39 9.00
N ARG A 192 -10.21 -1.97 10.17
CA ARG A 192 -11.57 -2.38 10.52
C ARG A 192 -12.43 -1.14 10.58
N THR A 193 -13.20 -0.89 9.53
CA THR A 193 -14.34 0.01 9.62
C THR A 193 -15.24 -0.58 10.69
N PRO A 194 -15.58 0.15 11.78
CA PRO A 194 -16.61 -0.33 12.67
C PRO A 194 -17.83 -0.55 11.79
N LEU A 195 -18.32 -1.79 11.71
CA LEU A 195 -19.65 -2.06 11.20
C LEU A 195 -20.54 -1.13 12.03
N ARG A 196 -21.01 -0.04 11.44
CA ARG A 196 -22.07 0.74 12.04
C ARG A 196 -23.18 -0.28 12.19
N SER A 197 -23.42 -0.68 13.43
CA SER A 197 -24.61 -1.38 13.82
C SER A 197 -25.80 -0.42 13.60
N THR A 198 -26.16 -0.22 12.33
CA THR A 198 -27.42 0.40 11.95
C THR A 198 -28.56 -0.60 11.99
N MET A 199 -28.29 -1.80 12.44
CA MET A 199 -29.31 -2.77 12.77
C MET A 199 -29.52 -2.73 14.28
N TRP A 200 -30.64 -2.22 14.66
CA TRP A 200 -31.34 -2.24 15.94
C TRP A 200 -31.63 -0.83 16.51
N ALA A 201 -32.24 0.02 15.68
CA ALA A 201 -33.35 0.83 16.19
C ALA A 201 -34.63 0.06 15.90
N GLY A 202 -34.69 -1.20 16.29
CA GLY A 202 -35.94 -1.94 16.40
C GLY A 202 -36.65 -1.43 17.62
N GLU A 203 -37.93 -1.08 17.45
CA GLU A 203 -38.84 -0.66 18.52
C GLU A 203 -38.78 -1.62 19.70
N PRO A 204 -38.89 -1.13 20.93
CA PRO A 204 -38.95 -2.01 22.09
C PRO A 204 -40.16 -2.95 21.94
N PHE A 205 -39.88 -4.25 21.99
CA PHE A 205 -40.89 -5.30 21.99
C PHE A 205 -41.79 -5.10 23.22
N SER A 206 -43.00 -4.59 23.02
CA SER A 206 -43.98 -4.46 24.08
C SER A 206 -44.74 -5.77 24.20
N ILE A 207 -44.55 -6.48 25.30
CA ILE A 207 -45.38 -7.62 25.68
C ILE A 207 -46.66 -7.05 26.24
N THR A 208 -47.75 -7.10 25.49
CA THR A 208 -49.07 -6.85 26.01
C THR A 208 -49.56 -8.16 26.65
N THR A 209 -49.51 -8.20 27.98
CA THR A 209 -50.19 -9.27 28.75
C THR A 209 -51.69 -9.01 28.70
N GLY A 210 -52.40 -9.89 28.00
CA GLY A 210 -53.87 -10.01 28.08
C GLY A 210 -54.29 -10.86 29.29
#